data_574729f7b35e54b8cf7494b42e370812
#
_entry.id   574729f7b35e54b8cf7494b42e370812
#
_cell.length_a   1.000
_cell.length_b   1.000
_cell.length_c   1.000
_cell.angle_alpha   90.00
_cell.angle_beta   90.00
_cell.angle_gamma   90.00
#
_symmetry.space_group_name_H-M   'P 1'
#
loop_
_entity.id
_entity.type
_entity.pdbx_description
1 polymer ?
#
loop_
_entity_poly.entity_id
_entity_poly.type
_entity_poly.pdbx_seq_one_letter_code
_entity_poly.pdbx_strand_id
1 'polypeptide(L)'
;MIKDKKIIVKDIIGTENLSGLKTGAIMTCNHFNAYDSFAIQMAYEASISNWKKKRFYRVIKEDNYTSFPGFYGFLMRHCYTLPLSSSPKAMGEMMKSVDTLLKEGHLVLVYPEQSMWWNYRKPKPLKKGAYRFAVKSNVPIVPCFITMQDSNIVDDDGFKVQEYTIHIEKPIYPKEGVSQGDNMDYLLEENYRIWKNIYEATYQTKLEYTTKEEVRAQM
;
A
#
# COMPACT_ATOMS: atom_id res chain seq x y z
N MET A 1 11.83 -16.35 5.28
CA MET A 1 11.40 -15.03 5.80
C MET A 1 10.59 -15.15 7.08
N ILE A 2 9.42 -15.80 7.09
CA ILE A 2 8.69 -16.07 8.34
C ILE A 2 9.44 -17.09 9.20
N LYS A 3 10.05 -18.12 8.60
CA LYS A 3 10.94 -19.08 9.30
C LYS A 3 12.20 -18.41 9.87
N ASP A 4 12.68 -17.36 9.21
CA ASP A 4 13.85 -16.61 9.65
C ASP A 4 13.50 -15.47 10.64
N LYS A 5 12.24 -15.43 11.11
CA LYS A 5 11.71 -14.45 12.08
C LYS A 5 11.95 -12.98 11.72
N LYS A 6 12.09 -12.65 10.43
CA LYS A 6 12.30 -11.27 9.98
C LYS A 6 11.05 -10.40 10.00
N ILE A 7 9.87 -11.03 9.99
CA ILE A 7 8.57 -10.39 10.21
C ILE A 7 7.67 -11.35 10.99
N ILE A 8 6.82 -10.80 11.84
CA ILE A 8 5.79 -11.53 12.59
C ILE A 8 4.47 -10.85 12.25
N VAL A 9 3.58 -11.54 11.55
CA VAL A 9 2.20 -11.08 11.38
C VAL A 9 1.40 -11.56 12.58
N LYS A 10 1.04 -10.64 13.46
CA LYS A 10 0.33 -10.90 14.71
C LYS A 10 -1.18 -10.99 14.48
N ASP A 11 -1.72 -10.08 13.67
CA ASP A 11 -3.16 -10.01 13.41
C ASP A 11 -3.46 -9.42 12.04
N ILE A 12 -4.62 -9.79 11.48
CA ILE A 12 -5.18 -9.25 10.24
C ILE A 12 -6.63 -8.90 10.50
N ILE A 13 -6.92 -7.61 10.53
CA ILE A 13 -8.24 -7.05 10.84
C ILE A 13 -8.93 -6.59 9.56
N GLY A 14 -10.23 -6.86 9.41
CA GLY A 14 -11.05 -6.38 8.30
C GLY A 14 -10.94 -7.20 7.01
N THR A 15 -10.64 -8.49 7.12
CA THR A 15 -10.57 -9.41 5.95
C THR A 15 -11.86 -9.44 5.13
N GLU A 16 -13.01 -9.22 5.77
CA GLU A 16 -14.33 -9.11 5.14
C GLU A 16 -14.44 -7.97 4.15
N ASN A 17 -13.66 -6.90 4.32
CA ASN A 17 -13.63 -5.74 3.43
C ASN A 17 -13.05 -6.07 2.04
N LEU A 18 -12.19 -7.08 1.95
CA LEU A 18 -11.70 -7.61 0.66
C LEU A 18 -12.61 -8.70 0.09
N SER A 19 -13.10 -9.61 0.93
CA SER A 19 -13.93 -10.73 0.48
C SER A 19 -15.26 -10.26 -0.12
N GLY A 20 -15.79 -9.12 0.34
CA GLY A 20 -17.02 -8.50 -0.15
C GLY A 20 -16.91 -7.72 -1.47
N LEU A 21 -15.69 -7.55 -2.02
CA LEU A 21 -15.51 -6.76 -3.26
C LEU A 21 -16.07 -7.46 -4.49
N LYS A 22 -16.95 -6.75 -5.20
CA LYS A 22 -17.57 -7.22 -6.46
C LYS A 22 -16.74 -6.86 -7.70
N THR A 23 -15.85 -5.89 -7.59
CA THR A 23 -14.99 -5.37 -8.66
C THR A 23 -13.51 -5.55 -8.32
N GLY A 24 -12.62 -5.14 -9.21
CA GLY A 24 -11.24 -4.85 -8.85
C GLY A 24 -11.16 -3.68 -7.88
N ALA A 25 -10.01 -3.47 -7.27
CA ALA A 25 -9.77 -2.36 -6.37
C ALA A 25 -8.30 -1.95 -6.35
N ILE A 26 -8.04 -0.70 -6.03
CA ILE A 26 -6.71 -0.24 -5.66
C ILE A 26 -6.56 -0.40 -4.14
N MET A 27 -5.60 -1.20 -3.71
CA MET A 27 -5.20 -1.25 -2.31
C MET A 27 -4.08 -0.24 -2.06
N THR A 28 -4.20 0.55 -1.01
CA THR A 28 -3.12 1.42 -0.54
C THR A 28 -2.51 0.85 0.73
N CYS A 29 -1.21 1.00 0.92
CA CYS A 29 -0.54 0.62 2.16
C CYS A 29 0.61 1.58 2.47
N ASN A 30 0.92 1.76 3.76
CA ASN A 30 2.12 2.46 4.19
C ASN A 30 3.37 1.63 3.86
N HIS A 31 4.48 2.33 3.55
CA HIS A 31 5.71 1.70 3.03
C HIS A 31 6.89 1.95 3.95
N PHE A 32 7.22 0.97 4.77
CA PHE A 32 8.25 1.10 5.81
C PHE A 32 9.31 -0.01 5.78
N ASN A 33 9.09 -1.08 5.02
CA ASN A 33 10.01 -2.21 4.96
C ASN A 33 9.94 -2.91 3.60
N ALA A 34 11.04 -3.57 3.21
CA ALA A 34 11.06 -4.38 1.99
C ALA A 34 10.12 -5.61 2.05
N TYR A 35 9.71 -6.00 3.27
CA TYR A 35 8.85 -7.15 3.52
C TYR A 35 7.36 -6.81 3.68
N ASP A 36 6.98 -5.54 3.68
CA ASP A 36 5.58 -5.12 3.82
C ASP A 36 4.67 -5.69 2.71
N SER A 37 5.18 -5.78 1.47
CA SER A 37 4.47 -6.41 0.35
C SER A 37 4.14 -7.87 0.60
N PHE A 38 4.97 -8.61 1.33
CA PHE A 38 4.70 -10.01 1.69
C PHE A 38 3.65 -10.09 2.79
N ALA A 39 3.70 -9.20 3.77
CA ALA A 39 2.68 -9.13 4.81
C ALA A 39 1.29 -8.83 4.20
N ILE A 40 1.22 -7.88 3.26
CA ILE A 40 -0.02 -7.59 2.53
C ILE A 40 -0.45 -8.77 1.64
N GLN A 41 0.47 -9.52 1.04
CA GLN A 41 0.13 -10.74 0.32
C GLN A 41 -0.55 -11.78 1.22
N MET A 42 -0.03 -11.98 2.44
CA MET A 42 -0.64 -12.88 3.41
C MET A 42 -2.05 -12.43 3.80
N ALA A 43 -2.24 -11.13 4.03
CA ALA A 43 -3.54 -10.55 4.34
C ALA A 43 -4.53 -10.74 3.18
N TYR A 44 -4.08 -10.57 1.94
CA TYR A 44 -4.87 -10.82 0.73
C TYR A 44 -5.29 -12.29 0.63
N GLU A 45 -4.37 -13.23 0.81
CA GLU A 45 -4.63 -14.68 0.74
C GLU A 45 -5.58 -15.15 1.86
N ALA A 46 -5.46 -14.58 3.05
CA ALA A 46 -6.37 -14.84 4.16
C ALA A 46 -7.80 -14.28 3.90
N SER A 47 -7.90 -13.20 3.13
CA SER A 47 -9.18 -12.51 2.88
C SER A 47 -9.98 -13.07 1.71
N ILE A 48 -9.32 -13.64 0.71
CA ILE A 48 -9.95 -14.04 -0.56
C ILE A 48 -9.81 -15.54 -0.79
N SER A 49 -10.89 -16.29 -0.57
CA SER A 49 -10.93 -17.75 -0.75
C SER A 49 -10.53 -18.21 -2.17
N ASN A 50 -10.75 -17.37 -3.17
CA ASN A 50 -10.45 -17.66 -4.58
C ASN A 50 -9.28 -16.82 -5.13
N TRP A 51 -8.29 -16.54 -4.28
CA TRP A 51 -7.15 -15.66 -4.60
C TRP A 51 -6.34 -16.10 -5.84
N LYS A 52 -6.36 -17.39 -6.21
CA LYS A 52 -5.70 -17.89 -7.42
C LYS A 52 -6.36 -17.39 -8.70
N LYS A 53 -7.66 -17.09 -8.68
CA LYS A 53 -8.40 -16.51 -9.82
C LYS A 53 -8.38 -14.99 -9.78
N LYS A 54 -8.52 -14.40 -8.61
CA LYS A 54 -8.44 -12.96 -8.39
C LYS A 54 -6.99 -12.62 -8.03
N ARG A 55 -6.21 -12.13 -8.99
CA ARG A 55 -4.77 -11.87 -8.81
C ARG A 55 -4.51 -10.57 -8.08
N PHE A 56 -3.34 -10.48 -7.45
CA PHE A 56 -2.87 -9.31 -6.71
C PHE A 56 -1.59 -8.76 -7.33
N TYR A 57 -1.70 -7.60 -7.97
CA TYR A 57 -0.61 -6.91 -8.65
C TYR A 57 0.01 -5.84 -7.76
N ARG A 58 1.26 -5.45 -8.03
CA ARG A 58 2.01 -4.44 -7.26
C ARG A 58 2.64 -3.43 -8.20
N VAL A 59 2.38 -2.15 -7.94
CA VAL A 59 3.09 -1.08 -8.63
C VAL A 59 4.47 -0.92 -8.01
N ILE A 60 5.51 -0.99 -8.84
CA ILE A 60 6.92 -0.85 -8.44
C ILE A 60 7.60 0.20 -9.31
N LYS A 61 8.72 0.76 -8.86
CA LYS A 61 9.56 1.61 -9.71
C LYS A 61 10.14 0.80 -10.87
N GLU A 62 10.27 1.42 -12.04
CA GLU A 62 10.86 0.81 -13.24
C GLU A 62 12.27 0.28 -12.96
N ASP A 63 13.10 1.03 -12.24
CA ASP A 63 14.45 0.60 -11.86
C ASP A 63 14.46 -0.72 -11.06
N ASN A 64 13.47 -0.92 -10.19
CA ASN A 64 13.36 -2.18 -9.45
C ASN A 64 13.04 -3.37 -10.36
N TYR A 65 12.31 -3.12 -11.45
CA TYR A 65 12.00 -4.15 -12.44
C TYR A 65 13.19 -4.46 -13.35
N THR A 66 13.90 -3.42 -13.80
CA THR A 66 14.95 -3.55 -14.82
C THR A 66 16.32 -3.89 -14.23
N SER A 67 16.67 -3.33 -13.07
CA SER A 67 18.05 -3.28 -12.59
C SER A 67 18.32 -4.14 -11.36
N PHE A 68 17.29 -4.64 -10.65
CA PHE A 68 17.49 -5.46 -9.46
C PHE A 68 18.09 -6.82 -9.80
N PRO A 69 19.28 -7.19 -9.27
CA PRO A 69 19.94 -8.46 -9.56
C PRO A 69 19.38 -9.64 -8.75
N GLY A 70 19.77 -10.86 -9.13
CA GLY A 70 19.57 -12.08 -8.37
C GLY A 70 18.11 -12.44 -8.11
N PHE A 71 17.86 -13.10 -6.98
CA PHE A 71 16.55 -13.61 -6.60
C PHE A 71 15.50 -12.50 -6.45
N TYR A 72 15.85 -11.35 -5.88
CA TYR A 72 14.93 -10.21 -5.79
C TYR A 72 14.56 -9.65 -7.15
N GLY A 73 15.50 -9.57 -8.09
CA GLY A 73 15.20 -9.18 -9.47
C GLY A 73 14.27 -10.17 -10.17
N PHE A 74 14.43 -11.47 -9.91
CA PHE A 74 13.49 -12.49 -10.37
C PHE A 74 12.08 -12.25 -9.82
N LEU A 75 11.93 -12.01 -8.50
CA LEU A 75 10.64 -11.68 -7.89
C LEU A 75 10.03 -10.41 -8.50
N MET A 76 10.85 -9.36 -8.69
CA MET A 76 10.38 -8.10 -9.29
C MET A 76 9.87 -8.26 -10.72
N ARG A 77 10.33 -9.25 -11.46
CA ARG A 77 9.90 -9.51 -12.85
C ARG A 77 8.77 -10.53 -13.00
N HIS A 78 8.58 -11.41 -12.00
CA HIS A 78 7.69 -12.57 -12.16
C HIS A 78 6.54 -12.65 -11.15
N CYS A 79 6.50 -11.76 -10.12
CA CYS A 79 5.48 -11.80 -9.06
C CYS A 79 4.38 -10.74 -9.24
N TYR A 80 3.77 -10.69 -10.41
CA TYR A 80 2.65 -9.77 -10.70
C TYR A 80 2.98 -8.31 -10.40
N THR A 81 4.12 -7.84 -10.86
CA THR A 81 4.55 -6.45 -10.70
C THR A 81 4.23 -5.62 -11.93
N LEU A 82 3.95 -4.34 -11.71
CA LEU A 82 3.63 -3.34 -12.72
C LEU A 82 4.66 -2.22 -12.61
N PRO A 83 5.63 -2.15 -13.54
CA PRO A 83 6.68 -1.13 -13.48
C PRO A 83 6.14 0.26 -13.82
N LEU A 84 6.36 1.20 -12.92
CA LEU A 84 5.99 2.61 -13.07
C LEU A 84 7.15 3.37 -13.70
N SER A 85 7.02 3.72 -14.98
CA SER A 85 8.00 4.51 -15.73
C SER A 85 7.74 6.01 -15.62
N SER A 86 8.79 6.81 -15.72
CA SER A 86 8.71 8.26 -15.87
C SER A 86 8.38 8.71 -17.29
N SER A 87 8.47 7.83 -18.27
CA SER A 87 8.11 8.12 -19.67
C SER A 87 6.60 8.29 -19.84
N PRO A 88 6.10 9.40 -20.42
CA PRO A 88 4.68 9.63 -20.65
C PRO A 88 4.01 8.51 -21.46
N LYS A 89 4.71 7.94 -22.46
CA LYS A 89 4.21 6.84 -23.29
C LYS A 89 4.05 5.57 -22.44
N ALA A 90 5.08 5.17 -21.70
CA ALA A 90 5.03 3.98 -20.84
C ALA A 90 4.01 4.14 -19.72
N MET A 91 3.87 5.35 -19.15
CA MET A 91 2.81 5.65 -18.19
C MET A 91 1.42 5.47 -18.80
N GLY A 92 1.22 5.90 -20.04
CA GLY A 92 -0.05 5.70 -20.76
C GLY A 92 -0.40 4.22 -20.94
N GLU A 93 0.58 3.39 -21.31
CA GLU A 93 0.40 1.94 -21.45
C GLU A 93 0.14 1.27 -20.08
N MET A 94 0.88 1.66 -19.06
CA MET A 94 0.63 1.19 -17.69
C MET A 94 -0.79 1.52 -17.20
N MET A 95 -1.27 2.74 -17.45
CA MET A 95 -2.63 3.15 -17.09
C MET A 95 -3.70 2.30 -17.79
N LYS A 96 -3.49 1.90 -19.04
CA LYS A 96 -4.39 0.98 -19.76
C LYS A 96 -4.33 -0.42 -19.16
N SER A 97 -3.15 -0.92 -18.87
CA SER A 97 -2.96 -2.24 -18.25
C SER A 97 -3.63 -2.33 -16.89
N VAL A 98 -3.43 -1.33 -16.04
CA VAL A 98 -4.10 -1.24 -14.72
C VAL A 98 -5.61 -1.22 -14.87
N ASP A 99 -6.15 -0.42 -15.80
CA ASP A 99 -7.59 -0.34 -16.07
C ASP A 99 -8.17 -1.71 -16.48
N THR A 100 -7.48 -2.43 -17.37
CA THR A 100 -7.87 -3.78 -17.79
C THR A 100 -7.90 -4.74 -16.60
N LEU A 101 -6.82 -4.78 -15.79
CA LEU A 101 -6.73 -5.66 -14.63
C LEU A 101 -7.83 -5.38 -13.59
N LEU A 102 -8.13 -4.11 -13.36
CA LEU A 102 -9.18 -3.71 -12.42
C LEU A 102 -10.58 -4.10 -12.94
N LYS A 103 -10.83 -3.97 -14.24
CA LYS A 103 -12.08 -4.43 -14.88
C LYS A 103 -12.23 -5.96 -14.86
N GLU A 104 -11.14 -6.69 -14.92
CA GLU A 104 -11.11 -8.15 -14.74
C GLU A 104 -11.32 -8.58 -13.28
N GLY A 105 -11.46 -7.64 -12.36
CA GLY A 105 -11.72 -7.88 -10.94
C GLY A 105 -10.47 -8.13 -10.10
N HIS A 106 -9.29 -7.84 -10.64
CA HIS A 106 -8.01 -8.00 -9.93
C HIS A 106 -7.74 -6.84 -8.96
N LEU A 107 -6.83 -7.06 -8.01
CA LEU A 107 -6.39 -6.04 -7.06
C LEU A 107 -5.01 -5.51 -7.42
N VAL A 108 -4.80 -4.21 -7.21
CA VAL A 108 -3.52 -3.54 -7.48
C VAL A 108 -3.07 -2.79 -6.24
N LEU A 109 -1.94 -3.20 -5.67
CA LEU A 109 -1.30 -2.51 -4.55
C LEU A 109 -0.51 -1.31 -5.04
N VAL A 110 -0.74 -0.18 -4.43
CA VAL A 110 0.01 1.07 -4.65
C VAL A 110 0.41 1.64 -3.30
N TYR A 111 1.68 1.99 -3.15
CA TYR A 111 2.18 2.75 -2.01
C TYR A 111 2.02 4.26 -2.28
N PRO A 112 1.01 4.93 -1.72
CA PRO A 112 0.74 6.33 -2.05
C PRO A 112 1.81 7.30 -1.52
N GLU A 113 2.67 6.84 -0.61
CA GLU A 113 3.83 7.58 -0.11
C GLU A 113 4.94 7.74 -1.16
N GLN A 114 4.96 6.89 -2.20
CA GLN A 114 5.94 6.86 -3.31
C GLN A 114 7.41 6.64 -2.87
N SER A 115 7.67 6.41 -1.61
CA SER A 115 8.99 6.11 -1.07
C SER A 115 8.87 5.44 0.29
N MET A 116 9.82 4.60 0.62
CA MET A 116 9.89 3.88 1.89
C MET A 116 10.57 4.73 2.97
N TRP A 117 10.07 4.63 4.22
CA TRP A 117 10.79 5.04 5.41
C TRP A 117 11.11 3.80 6.25
N TRP A 118 12.33 3.40 6.23
CA TRP A 118 12.77 2.16 6.87
C TRP A 118 12.38 2.09 8.35
N ASN A 119 11.59 1.08 8.71
CA ASN A 119 11.08 0.80 10.06
C ASN A 119 10.46 2.01 10.78
N TYR A 120 9.95 2.99 10.04
CA TYR A 120 9.36 4.17 10.61
C TYR A 120 7.84 4.03 10.72
N ARG A 121 7.32 4.16 11.93
CA ARG A 121 5.88 3.95 12.23
C ARG A 121 4.98 4.99 11.62
N LYS A 122 5.48 6.23 11.49
CA LYS A 122 4.73 7.36 10.94
C LYS A 122 4.72 7.28 9.41
N PRO A 123 3.53 7.28 8.77
CA PRO A 123 3.44 7.29 7.31
C PRO A 123 3.89 8.62 6.74
N LYS A 124 4.34 8.64 5.49
CA LYS A 124 4.60 9.86 4.73
C LYS A 124 3.31 10.50 4.24
N PRO A 125 3.34 11.81 3.88
CA PRO A 125 2.24 12.44 3.18
C PRO A 125 1.89 11.72 1.88
N LEU A 126 0.60 11.50 1.65
CA LEU A 126 0.09 10.75 0.50
C LEU A 126 0.16 11.56 -0.79
N LYS A 127 0.38 10.88 -1.93
CA LYS A 127 0.44 11.44 -3.27
C LYS A 127 -0.72 10.94 -4.13
N LYS A 128 -1.17 11.77 -5.08
CA LYS A 128 -2.39 11.54 -5.88
C LYS A 128 -2.34 10.31 -6.83
N GLY A 129 -1.17 9.70 -7.07
CA GLY A 129 -1.00 8.65 -8.08
C GLY A 129 -1.93 7.44 -7.92
N ALA A 130 -2.06 6.90 -6.72
CA ALA A 130 -2.93 5.76 -6.43
C ALA A 130 -4.41 6.06 -6.75
N TYR A 131 -4.87 7.25 -6.36
CA TYR A 131 -6.25 7.70 -6.51
C TYR A 131 -6.61 7.96 -7.96
N ARG A 132 -5.64 8.40 -8.79
CA ARG A 132 -5.83 8.55 -10.23
C ARG A 132 -6.19 7.22 -10.91
N PHE A 133 -5.57 6.10 -10.53
CA PHE A 133 -5.92 4.78 -11.04
C PHE A 133 -7.37 4.43 -10.67
N ALA A 134 -7.74 4.61 -9.41
CA ALA A 134 -9.09 4.30 -8.92
C ALA A 134 -10.17 5.11 -9.64
N VAL A 135 -10.00 6.43 -9.74
CA VAL A 135 -10.96 7.33 -10.40
C VAL A 135 -11.10 7.01 -11.88
N LYS A 136 -9.96 6.78 -12.58
CA LYS A 136 -9.99 6.46 -14.02
C LYS A 136 -10.72 5.16 -14.33
N SER A 137 -10.58 4.15 -13.49
CA SER A 137 -11.19 2.83 -13.67
C SER A 137 -12.54 2.69 -12.96
N ASN A 138 -12.98 3.74 -12.27
CA ASN A 138 -14.20 3.76 -11.44
C ASN A 138 -14.28 2.56 -10.47
N VAL A 139 -13.19 2.33 -9.72
CA VAL A 139 -13.09 1.26 -8.72
C VAL A 139 -12.77 1.85 -7.35
N PRO A 140 -13.05 1.14 -6.25
CA PRO A 140 -12.75 1.64 -4.91
C PRO A 140 -11.26 1.65 -4.60
N ILE A 141 -10.89 2.52 -3.65
CA ILE A 141 -9.67 2.40 -2.84
C ILE A 141 -10.01 1.52 -1.64
N VAL A 142 -9.16 0.54 -1.34
CA VAL A 142 -9.18 -0.19 -0.06
C VAL A 142 -7.98 0.28 0.75
N PRO A 143 -8.18 1.12 1.78
CA PRO A 143 -7.10 1.56 2.65
C PRO A 143 -6.59 0.38 3.47
N CYS A 144 -5.30 0.08 3.36
CA CYS A 144 -4.58 -0.79 4.27
C CYS A 144 -3.58 0.02 5.07
N PHE A 145 -3.43 -0.31 6.34
CA PHE A 145 -2.40 0.27 7.19
C PHE A 145 -1.78 -0.81 8.07
N ILE A 146 -0.45 -0.89 8.08
CA ILE A 146 0.26 -1.82 8.96
C ILE A 146 0.80 -1.04 10.14
N THR A 147 0.39 -1.44 11.34
CA THR A 147 0.99 -0.98 12.60
C THR A 147 2.07 -1.96 13.04
N MET A 148 3.09 -1.43 13.72
CA MET A 148 4.27 -2.17 14.17
C MET A 148 4.46 -2.05 15.67
N GLN A 149 4.79 -3.16 16.32
CA GLN A 149 5.20 -3.22 17.72
C GLN A 149 6.53 -3.99 17.83
N ASP A 150 7.37 -3.60 18.78
CA ASP A 150 8.61 -4.30 19.06
C ASP A 150 8.30 -5.67 19.66
N SER A 151 8.82 -6.73 19.08
CA SER A 151 8.79 -8.06 19.70
C SER A 151 9.91 -8.21 20.75
N ASN A 152 9.91 -9.35 21.44
CA ASN A 152 11.01 -9.73 22.33
C ASN A 152 12.19 -10.40 21.59
N ILE A 153 12.13 -10.49 20.26
CA ILE A 153 13.16 -11.12 19.43
C ILE A 153 14.03 -10.02 18.85
N VAL A 154 15.33 -10.18 19.00
CA VAL A 154 16.34 -9.34 18.35
C VAL A 154 16.87 -10.11 17.14
N ASP A 155 16.97 -9.47 15.99
CA ASP A 155 17.51 -10.05 14.77
C ASP A 155 19.05 -9.98 14.73
N ASP A 156 19.65 -10.50 13.65
CA ASP A 156 21.10 -10.55 13.47
C ASP A 156 21.72 -9.15 13.33
N ASP A 157 20.93 -8.14 13.00
CA ASP A 157 21.33 -6.73 12.87
C ASP A 157 21.23 -5.99 14.21
N GLY A 158 20.79 -6.64 15.28
CA GLY A 158 20.67 -6.08 16.62
C GLY A 158 19.41 -5.25 16.85
N PHE A 159 18.45 -5.27 15.91
CA PHE A 159 17.17 -4.60 16.04
C PHE A 159 16.05 -5.55 16.45
N LYS A 160 15.05 -5.04 17.16
CA LYS A 160 13.87 -5.83 17.50
C LYS A 160 13.06 -6.14 16.25
N VAL A 161 12.74 -7.42 16.05
CA VAL A 161 11.80 -7.86 15.02
C VAL A 161 10.45 -7.23 15.28
N GLN A 162 9.81 -6.71 14.23
CA GLN A 162 8.53 -6.03 14.36
C GLN A 162 7.36 -7.01 14.25
N GLU A 163 6.40 -6.90 15.16
CA GLU A 163 5.09 -7.55 15.09
C GLU A 163 4.12 -6.64 14.34
N TYR A 164 3.57 -7.15 13.24
CA TYR A 164 2.65 -6.41 12.38
C TYR A 164 1.20 -6.75 12.71
N THR A 165 0.38 -5.72 12.89
CA THR A 165 -1.08 -5.80 12.76
C THR A 165 -1.49 -5.12 11.48
N ILE A 166 -2.16 -5.87 10.59
CA ILE A 166 -2.59 -5.39 9.28
C ILE A 166 -4.05 -5.00 9.36
N HIS A 167 -4.33 -3.72 9.14
CA HIS A 167 -5.69 -3.17 9.12
C HIS A 167 -6.15 -3.05 7.67
N ILE A 168 -7.23 -3.72 7.29
CA ILE A 168 -7.88 -3.64 5.99
C ILE A 168 -9.21 -2.91 6.21
N GLU A 169 -9.30 -1.68 5.73
CA GLU A 169 -10.43 -0.82 5.99
C GLU A 169 -11.52 -0.90 4.91
N LYS A 170 -12.68 -0.34 5.21
CA LYS A 170 -13.81 -0.35 4.27
C LYS A 170 -13.44 0.33 2.96
N PRO A 171 -13.88 -0.21 1.81
CA PRO A 171 -13.64 0.40 0.51
C PRO A 171 -14.25 1.80 0.40
N ILE A 172 -13.48 2.74 -0.16
CA ILE A 172 -13.92 4.11 -0.47
C ILE A 172 -14.16 4.19 -1.97
N TYR A 173 -15.37 4.52 -2.38
CA TYR A 173 -15.76 4.59 -3.79
C TYR A 173 -15.68 6.02 -4.32
N PRO A 174 -15.28 6.23 -5.59
CA PRO A 174 -15.46 7.52 -6.26
C PRO A 174 -16.92 7.94 -6.22
N LYS A 175 -17.18 9.24 -6.07
CA LYS A 175 -18.53 9.82 -6.05
C LYS A 175 -19.02 10.05 -7.48
N GLU A 176 -20.27 9.72 -7.76
CA GLU A 176 -20.93 10.02 -9.04
C GLU A 176 -21.15 11.54 -9.20
N GLY A 177 -21.08 12.02 -10.44
CA GLY A 177 -21.29 13.44 -10.75
C GLY A 177 -20.20 14.41 -10.27
N VAL A 178 -19.11 13.90 -9.71
CA VAL A 178 -17.98 14.70 -9.22
C VAL A 178 -16.83 14.66 -10.23
N SER A 179 -16.12 15.75 -10.39
CA SER A 179 -14.96 15.81 -11.30
C SER A 179 -13.88 14.79 -10.92
N GLN A 180 -13.06 14.38 -11.89
CA GLN A 180 -11.95 13.46 -11.60
C GLN A 180 -10.95 14.06 -10.59
N GLY A 181 -10.68 15.37 -10.67
CA GLY A 181 -9.81 16.07 -9.74
C GLY A 181 -10.32 16.01 -8.31
N ASP A 182 -11.57 16.41 -8.11
CA ASP A 182 -12.21 16.42 -6.79
C ASP A 182 -12.37 15.01 -6.22
N ASN A 183 -12.65 14.01 -7.07
CA ASN A 183 -12.69 12.61 -6.64
C ASN A 183 -11.31 12.10 -6.19
N MET A 184 -10.23 12.48 -6.88
CA MET A 184 -8.88 12.12 -6.42
C MET A 184 -8.57 12.74 -5.05
N ASP A 185 -8.94 13.99 -4.84
CA ASP A 185 -8.74 14.69 -3.57
C ASP A 185 -9.59 14.04 -2.46
N TYR A 186 -10.86 13.80 -2.72
CA TYR A 186 -11.76 13.11 -1.79
C TYR A 186 -11.21 11.73 -1.37
N LEU A 187 -10.80 10.88 -2.32
CA LEU A 187 -10.28 9.55 -2.02
C LEU A 187 -8.97 9.62 -1.22
N LEU A 188 -8.10 10.59 -1.52
CA LEU A 188 -6.86 10.82 -0.79
C LEU A 188 -7.13 11.27 0.65
N GLU A 189 -8.01 12.24 0.86
CA GLU A 189 -8.37 12.77 2.16
C GLU A 189 -9.01 11.70 3.06
N GLU A 190 -9.95 10.91 2.51
CA GLU A 190 -10.58 9.83 3.25
C GLU A 190 -9.58 8.71 3.61
N ASN A 191 -8.71 8.33 2.67
CA ASN A 191 -7.65 7.36 2.95
C ASN A 191 -6.70 7.88 4.05
N TYR A 192 -6.28 9.14 3.95
CA TYR A 192 -5.44 9.77 4.96
C TYR A 192 -6.12 9.82 6.33
N ARG A 193 -7.40 10.19 6.38
CA ARG A 193 -8.20 10.23 7.62
C ARG A 193 -8.25 8.85 8.29
N ILE A 194 -8.45 7.80 7.51
CA ILE A 194 -8.46 6.41 8.00
C ILE A 194 -7.09 6.04 8.58
N TRP A 195 -6.02 6.26 7.84
CA TRP A 195 -4.67 5.96 8.31
C TRP A 195 -4.28 6.74 9.56
N LYS A 196 -4.65 8.03 9.59
CA LYS A 196 -4.45 8.89 10.77
C LYS A 196 -5.14 8.32 12.00
N ASN A 197 -6.40 7.91 11.88
CA ASN A 197 -7.17 7.35 12.99
C ASN A 197 -6.52 6.06 13.53
N ILE A 198 -6.08 5.15 12.65
CA ILE A 198 -5.41 3.92 13.06
C ILE A 198 -4.07 4.24 13.75
N TYR A 199 -3.27 5.14 13.15
CA TYR A 199 -1.98 5.56 13.70
C TYR A 199 -2.14 6.17 15.10
N GLU A 200 -3.04 7.15 15.25
CA GLU A 200 -3.25 7.86 16.51
C GLU A 200 -3.83 6.94 17.59
N ALA A 201 -4.76 6.04 17.22
CA ALA A 201 -5.31 5.06 18.14
C ALA A 201 -4.26 4.04 18.62
N THR A 202 -3.37 3.60 17.71
CA THR A 202 -2.35 2.59 18.04
C THR A 202 -1.20 3.16 18.85
N TYR A 203 -0.67 4.33 18.44
CA TYR A 203 0.56 4.89 19.02
C TYR A 203 0.31 5.98 20.08
N GLN A 204 -0.93 6.36 20.31
CA GLN A 204 -1.33 7.42 21.26
C GLN A 204 -0.57 8.73 21.01
N THR A 205 -0.33 9.04 19.74
CA THR A 205 0.46 10.19 19.27
C THR A 205 -0.24 10.81 18.07
N LYS A 206 -0.35 12.13 18.01
CA LYS A 206 -0.93 12.82 16.87
C LYS A 206 -0.08 12.63 15.61
N LEU A 207 -0.75 12.40 14.48
CA LEU A 207 -0.11 12.35 13.17
C LEU A 207 0.02 13.77 12.61
N GLU A 208 1.17 14.39 12.85
CA GLU A 208 1.50 15.75 12.41
C GLU A 208 2.79 15.72 11.59
N TYR A 209 2.89 16.62 10.62
CA TYR A 209 4.10 16.79 9.79
C TYR A 209 4.66 18.18 10.04
N THR A 210 5.90 18.24 10.50
CA THR A 210 6.61 19.50 10.71
C THR A 210 7.10 20.04 9.37
N THR A 211 6.79 21.29 9.08
CA THR A 211 7.33 21.98 7.91
C THR A 211 8.77 22.45 8.14
N LYS A 212 9.50 22.72 7.03
CA LYS A 212 10.88 23.28 7.15
C LYS A 212 10.89 24.64 7.86
N GLU A 213 9.82 25.40 7.74
CA GLU A 213 9.67 26.73 8.37
C GLU A 213 9.49 26.60 9.88
N GLU A 214 8.66 25.64 10.33
CA GLU A 214 8.46 25.36 11.76
C GLU A 214 9.75 24.85 12.43
N VAL A 215 10.52 24.00 11.73
CA VAL A 215 11.83 23.53 12.25
C VAL A 215 12.81 24.70 12.39
N ARG A 216 12.86 25.62 11.41
CA ARG A 216 13.74 26.80 11.47
C ARG A 216 13.34 27.78 12.56
N ALA A 217 12.06 27.90 12.88
CA ALA A 217 11.57 28.79 13.94
C ALA A 217 11.87 28.25 15.35
N GLN A 218 12.19 26.95 15.49
CA GLN A 218 12.52 26.29 16.76
C GLN A 218 14.03 26.18 17.04
N MET A 219 14.87 26.52 16.06
CA MET A 219 16.36 26.58 16.18
C MET A 219 16.83 28.01 16.51
#